data_18196492e8a40eaf8f2f00565c8eaf4c
#
_entry.id   18196492e8a40eaf8f2f00565c8eaf4c
#
_cell.length_a   1.000
_cell.length_b   1.000
_cell.length_c   1.000
_cell.angle_alpha   90.00
_cell.angle_beta   90.00
_cell.angle_gamma   90.00
#
_symmetry.space_group_name_H-M   'P 1'
#
loop_
_entity.id
_entity.type
_entity.pdbx_description
1 polymer ?
#
loop_
_entity_poly.entity_id
_entity_poly.type
_entity_poly.pdbx_seq_one_letter_code
_entity_poly.pdbx_strand_id
1 'polypeptide(L)'
;AGRRPRFGRPARIKQHETMLQEYIITVFSENKVGLLNQITTVFTCRNVNIESITASESALPGIHKYTIVLRTCPERIELLARQIEKKIDVLKCFVYTPDEVVRQEIALYKVARSRNVERLVREHNVRILEIDAEYIVVEKTGHKAETQALFDLLKPYGVQQFVRSGTVAISKSRQELLTEYLEKVGHAHRTKQTHIS
;
A
#
# COMPACT_ATOMS: atom_id res chain seq x y z
N ALA A 1 -67.73 7.96 6.25
CA ALA A 1 -66.90 7.16 5.35
C ALA A 1 -65.63 7.97 4.98
N GLY A 2 -64.57 7.84 5.80
CA GLY A 2 -63.32 8.55 5.60
C GLY A 2 -62.30 7.61 4.94
N ARG A 3 -61.84 7.94 3.72
CA ARG A 3 -60.78 7.26 3.04
C ARG A 3 -59.44 7.75 3.60
N ARG A 4 -58.64 6.86 4.20
CA ARG A 4 -57.23 7.11 4.61
C ARG A 4 -56.34 7.15 3.35
N PRO A 5 -55.42 8.11 3.24
CA PRO A 5 -54.42 8.12 2.14
C PRO A 5 -53.45 6.96 2.31
N ARG A 6 -53.20 6.23 1.20
CA ARG A 6 -52.15 5.21 1.11
C ARG A 6 -50.80 5.91 1.02
N PHE A 7 -49.99 5.78 2.05
CA PHE A 7 -48.59 6.13 1.98
C PHE A 7 -47.85 5.17 1.00
N GLY A 8 -47.35 5.77 -0.05
CA GLY A 8 -46.52 5.06 -1.04
C GLY A 8 -45.29 4.53 -0.35
N ARG A 9 -44.94 3.27 -0.64
CA ARG A 9 -43.66 2.66 -0.22
C ARG A 9 -42.51 3.51 -0.76
N PRO A 10 -41.47 3.81 0.07
CA PRO A 10 -40.29 4.50 -0.43
C PRO A 10 -39.63 3.63 -1.49
N ALA A 11 -39.25 4.25 -2.59
CA ALA A 11 -38.54 3.62 -3.69
C ALA A 11 -37.28 2.96 -3.14
N ARG A 12 -37.13 1.67 -3.41
CA ARG A 12 -35.95 0.87 -3.11
C ARG A 12 -34.76 1.52 -3.83
N ILE A 13 -33.95 2.29 -3.11
CA ILE A 13 -32.65 2.76 -3.59
C ILE A 13 -31.90 1.49 -3.94
N LYS A 14 -31.67 1.25 -5.24
CA LYS A 14 -30.75 0.23 -5.71
C LYS A 14 -29.37 0.58 -5.13
N GLN A 15 -28.99 -0.06 -4.05
CA GLN A 15 -27.61 -0.11 -3.61
C GLN A 15 -26.86 -0.81 -4.76
N HIS A 16 -26.20 -0.03 -5.61
CA HIS A 16 -25.11 -0.55 -6.40
C HIS A 16 -24.12 -1.09 -5.37
N GLU A 17 -24.00 -2.40 -5.25
CA GLU A 17 -22.86 -3.05 -4.61
C GLU A 17 -21.62 -2.62 -5.41
N THR A 18 -21.04 -1.52 -4.99
CA THR A 18 -19.82 -0.98 -5.56
C THR A 18 -18.73 -1.98 -5.19
N MET A 19 -18.30 -2.81 -6.13
CA MET A 19 -17.27 -3.82 -5.88
C MET A 19 -16.00 -3.11 -5.42
N LEU A 20 -15.59 -3.39 -4.18
CA LEU A 20 -14.34 -2.89 -3.62
C LEU A 20 -13.17 -3.56 -4.34
N GLN A 21 -12.34 -2.76 -4.98
CA GLN A 21 -11.13 -3.20 -5.65
C GLN A 21 -9.90 -2.79 -4.83
N GLU A 22 -8.84 -3.56 -4.95
CA GLU A 22 -7.55 -3.22 -4.34
C GLU A 22 -6.81 -2.21 -5.22
N TYR A 23 -6.26 -1.19 -4.60
CA TYR A 23 -5.43 -0.18 -5.23
C TYR A 23 -4.14 0.02 -4.46
N ILE A 24 -3.12 0.41 -5.18
CA ILE A 24 -1.83 0.82 -4.64
C ILE A 24 -1.63 2.30 -4.98
N ILE A 25 -1.56 3.15 -3.96
CA ILE A 25 -1.21 4.55 -4.11
C ILE A 25 0.28 4.70 -3.82
N THR A 26 1.01 5.35 -4.73
CA THR A 26 2.39 5.79 -4.50
C THR A 26 2.40 7.32 -4.41
N VAL A 27 2.83 7.85 -3.27
CA VAL A 27 2.95 9.30 -3.03
C VAL A 27 4.42 9.67 -2.92
N PHE A 28 4.84 10.66 -3.68
CA PHE A 28 6.16 11.28 -3.57
C PHE A 28 6.02 12.65 -2.94
N SER A 29 6.87 12.94 -1.97
CA SER A 29 6.81 14.19 -1.21
C SER A 29 8.16 14.64 -0.72
N GLU A 30 8.27 15.88 -0.29
CA GLU A 30 9.40 16.32 0.52
C GLU A 30 9.40 15.58 1.88
N ASN A 31 10.60 15.42 2.46
CA ASN A 31 10.73 14.84 3.81
C ASN A 31 10.43 15.90 4.87
N LYS A 32 9.16 16.04 5.24
CA LYS A 32 8.73 17.00 6.28
C LYS A 32 7.96 16.32 7.41
N VAL A 33 8.20 16.83 8.61
CA VAL A 33 7.49 16.39 9.82
C VAL A 33 5.99 16.64 9.66
N GLY A 34 5.19 15.64 10.05
CA GLY A 34 3.73 15.72 10.03
C GLY A 34 3.06 15.37 8.70
N LEU A 35 3.83 15.18 7.61
CA LEU A 35 3.25 14.90 6.30
C LEU A 35 2.53 13.55 6.25
N LEU A 36 3.08 12.51 6.88
CA LEU A 36 2.40 11.22 7.01
C LEU A 36 1.01 11.38 7.64
N ASN A 37 0.90 12.20 8.70
CA ASN A 37 -0.38 12.49 9.33
C ASN A 37 -1.34 13.22 8.37
N GLN A 38 -0.85 14.17 7.58
CA GLN A 38 -1.67 14.87 6.59
C GLN A 38 -2.21 13.93 5.51
N ILE A 39 -1.37 12.98 5.05
CA ILE A 39 -1.77 11.95 4.07
C ILE A 39 -2.80 11.02 4.68
N THR A 40 -2.56 10.46 5.87
CA THR A 40 -3.47 9.50 6.51
C THR A 40 -4.80 10.13 6.91
N THR A 41 -4.82 11.42 7.24
CA THR A 41 -6.05 12.18 7.51
C THR A 41 -7.00 12.20 6.30
N VAL A 42 -6.50 12.21 5.07
CA VAL A 42 -7.34 12.16 3.87
C VAL A 42 -8.17 10.87 3.84
N PHE A 43 -7.57 9.74 4.21
CA PHE A 43 -8.26 8.45 4.27
C PHE A 43 -9.28 8.40 5.40
N THR A 44 -8.92 8.90 6.59
CA THR A 44 -9.81 8.99 7.75
C THR A 44 -11.05 9.82 7.44
N CYS A 45 -10.89 11.01 6.85
CA CYS A 45 -12.00 11.89 6.47
C CYS A 45 -12.95 11.26 5.43
N ARG A 46 -12.51 10.26 4.70
CA ARG A 46 -13.29 9.54 3.68
C ARG A 46 -13.79 8.18 4.16
N ASN A 47 -13.50 7.83 5.41
CA ASN A 47 -13.83 6.52 5.98
C ASN A 47 -13.30 5.37 5.09
N VAL A 48 -12.04 5.49 4.66
CA VAL A 48 -11.34 4.47 3.88
C VAL A 48 -10.22 3.88 4.74
N ASN A 49 -10.22 2.57 4.89
CA ASN A 49 -9.19 1.86 5.66
C ASN A 49 -7.91 1.72 4.84
N ILE A 50 -6.76 1.92 5.49
CA ILE A 50 -5.44 1.61 4.95
C ILE A 50 -5.10 0.19 5.36
N GLU A 51 -4.89 -0.71 4.39
CA GLU A 51 -4.48 -2.10 4.67
C GLU A 51 -2.99 -2.22 4.94
N SER A 52 -2.19 -1.41 4.27
CA SER A 52 -0.74 -1.38 4.39
C SER A 52 -0.20 -0.01 4.02
N ILE A 53 0.81 0.46 4.74
CA ILE A 53 1.56 1.67 4.42
C ILE A 53 3.04 1.44 4.67
N THR A 54 3.87 1.82 3.71
CA THR A 54 5.32 1.93 3.86
C THR A 54 5.76 3.34 3.50
N ALA A 55 6.76 3.83 4.21
CA ALA A 55 7.38 5.11 3.94
C ALA A 55 8.90 4.94 3.97
N SER A 56 9.58 5.42 2.95
CA SER A 56 11.04 5.38 2.85
C SER A 56 11.55 6.55 2.03
N GLU A 57 12.84 6.85 2.15
CA GLU A 57 13.51 7.75 1.22
C GLU A 57 13.48 7.14 -0.19
N SER A 58 13.25 7.98 -1.20
CA SER A 58 13.28 7.57 -2.61
C SER A 58 14.72 7.61 -3.15
N ALA A 59 14.90 7.23 -4.42
CA ALA A 59 16.18 7.38 -5.09
C ALA A 59 16.61 8.84 -5.28
N LEU A 60 15.68 9.79 -5.14
CA LEU A 60 15.94 11.22 -5.22
C LEU A 60 16.18 11.78 -3.81
N PRO A 61 17.34 12.40 -3.52
CA PRO A 61 17.65 12.93 -2.20
C PRO A 61 16.60 13.93 -1.70
N GLY A 62 16.20 13.81 -0.45
CA GLY A 62 15.19 14.66 0.18
C GLY A 62 13.74 14.38 -0.21
N ILE A 63 13.52 13.39 -1.07
CA ILE A 63 12.17 12.96 -1.48
C ILE A 63 11.82 11.63 -0.80
N HIS A 64 10.69 11.61 -0.12
CA HIS A 64 10.10 10.40 0.45
C HIS A 64 9.07 9.79 -0.49
N LYS A 65 9.02 8.47 -0.48
CA LYS A 65 8.04 7.65 -1.18
C LYS A 65 7.17 6.91 -0.17
N TYR A 66 5.85 7.07 -0.28
CA TYR A 66 4.87 6.29 0.46
C TYR A 66 4.22 5.30 -0.50
N THR A 67 4.10 4.06 -0.09
CA THR A 67 3.29 3.05 -0.79
C THR A 67 2.14 2.66 0.12
N ILE A 68 0.91 2.90 -0.32
CA ILE A 68 -0.32 2.72 0.46
C ILE A 68 -1.21 1.73 -0.27
N VAL A 69 -1.56 0.64 0.39
CA VAL A 69 -2.50 -0.36 -0.12
C VAL A 69 -3.84 -0.20 0.56
N LEU A 70 -4.91 -0.18 -0.22
CA LEU A 70 -6.27 -0.02 0.27
C LEU A 70 -7.28 -0.72 -0.65
N ARG A 71 -8.51 -0.88 -0.15
CA ARG A 71 -9.65 -1.34 -0.94
C ARG A 71 -10.73 -0.28 -0.96
N THR A 72 -11.14 0.10 -2.15
CA THR A 72 -12.20 1.11 -2.35
C THR A 72 -12.84 0.95 -3.73
N CYS A 73 -13.85 1.77 -4.02
CA CYS A 73 -14.44 1.84 -5.35
C CYS A 73 -13.65 2.77 -6.28
N PRO A 74 -13.75 2.57 -7.62
CA PRO A 74 -13.01 3.35 -8.61
C PRO A 74 -13.22 4.87 -8.49
N GLU A 75 -14.43 5.31 -8.19
CA GLU A 75 -14.74 6.73 -8.08
C GLU A 75 -14.08 7.39 -6.87
N ARG A 76 -13.90 6.64 -5.77
CA ARG A 76 -13.26 7.16 -4.55
C ARG A 76 -11.75 7.23 -4.65
N ILE A 77 -11.11 6.29 -5.34
CA ILE A 77 -9.65 6.27 -5.43
C ILE A 77 -9.11 7.52 -6.12
N GLU A 78 -9.75 7.97 -7.19
CA GLU A 78 -9.36 9.19 -7.88
C GLU A 78 -9.51 10.45 -7.00
N LEU A 79 -10.61 10.51 -6.22
CA LEU A 79 -10.83 11.62 -5.29
C LEU A 79 -9.78 11.66 -4.19
N LEU A 80 -9.38 10.50 -3.66
CA LEU A 80 -8.32 10.37 -2.67
C LEU A 80 -6.99 10.87 -3.24
N ALA A 81 -6.60 10.40 -4.43
CA ALA A 81 -5.36 10.80 -5.07
C ALA A 81 -5.28 12.32 -5.29
N ARG A 82 -6.35 12.93 -5.83
CA ARG A 82 -6.44 14.38 -6.04
C ARG A 82 -6.35 15.17 -4.72
N GLN A 83 -6.89 14.64 -3.62
CA GLN A 83 -6.83 15.31 -2.31
C GLN A 83 -5.44 15.19 -1.68
N ILE A 84 -4.75 14.08 -1.89
CA ILE A 84 -3.36 13.92 -1.46
C ILE A 84 -2.46 14.88 -2.24
N GLU A 85 -2.61 14.98 -3.56
CA GLU A 85 -1.83 15.90 -4.41
C GLU A 85 -2.04 17.40 -4.07
N LYS A 86 -3.15 17.77 -3.44
CA LYS A 86 -3.38 19.15 -2.98
C LYS A 86 -2.59 19.53 -1.73
N LYS A 87 -1.90 18.59 -1.08
CA LYS A 87 -1.02 18.91 0.06
C LYS A 87 0.24 19.59 -0.45
N ILE A 88 0.65 20.67 0.22
CA ILE A 88 1.73 21.56 -0.25
C ILE A 88 3.04 20.81 -0.50
N ASP A 89 3.38 19.87 0.39
CA ASP A 89 4.65 19.14 0.36
C ASP A 89 4.59 17.84 -0.46
N VAL A 90 3.44 17.55 -1.10
CA VAL A 90 3.28 16.41 -2.00
C VAL A 90 3.64 16.83 -3.42
N LEU A 91 4.60 16.13 -4.00
CA LEU A 91 5.05 16.36 -5.38
C LEU A 91 4.12 15.69 -6.38
N LYS A 92 3.80 14.42 -6.16
CA LYS A 92 2.95 13.64 -7.05
C LYS A 92 2.33 12.44 -6.34
N CYS A 93 1.15 12.05 -6.80
CA CYS A 93 0.43 10.86 -6.37
C CYS A 93 0.07 10.02 -7.59
N PHE A 94 0.45 8.74 -7.57
CA PHE A 94 0.11 7.78 -8.62
C PHE A 94 -0.79 6.70 -8.04
N VAL A 95 -1.79 6.31 -8.81
CA VAL A 95 -2.70 5.21 -8.48
C VAL A 95 -2.43 4.06 -9.42
N TYR A 96 -2.34 2.86 -8.87
CA TYR A 96 -2.12 1.63 -9.61
C TYR A 96 -3.11 0.56 -9.20
N THR A 97 -3.45 -0.29 -10.15
CA THR A 97 -4.04 -1.61 -9.90
C THR A 97 -2.94 -2.61 -9.55
N PRO A 98 -3.26 -3.75 -8.92
CA PRO A 98 -2.28 -4.79 -8.61
C PRO A 98 -1.49 -5.30 -9.83
N ASP A 99 -2.10 -5.29 -11.01
CA ASP A 99 -1.49 -5.78 -12.25
C ASP A 99 -0.46 -4.82 -12.86
N GLU A 100 -0.50 -3.54 -12.49
CA GLU A 100 0.38 -2.49 -13.01
C GLU A 100 1.69 -2.35 -12.23
N VAL A 101 1.84 -3.08 -11.12
CA VAL A 101 3.01 -3.00 -10.24
C VAL A 101 3.63 -4.37 -10.00
N VAL A 102 4.93 -4.37 -9.72
CA VAL A 102 5.62 -5.46 -9.03
C VAL A 102 5.63 -5.10 -7.55
N ARG A 103 5.12 -5.98 -6.71
CA ARG A 103 5.01 -5.75 -5.27
C ARG A 103 5.52 -6.92 -4.45
N GLN A 104 6.06 -6.61 -3.29
CA GLN A 104 6.58 -7.58 -2.35
C GLN A 104 6.35 -7.08 -0.91
N GLU A 105 6.30 -8.01 0.04
CA GLU A 105 6.39 -7.77 1.47
C GLU A 105 7.38 -8.74 2.10
N ILE A 106 7.90 -8.40 3.27
CA ILE A 106 8.77 -9.26 4.06
C ILE A 106 8.00 -9.71 5.29
N ALA A 107 8.05 -10.99 5.59
CA ALA A 107 7.50 -11.54 6.81
C ALA A 107 8.58 -12.24 7.63
N LEU A 108 8.57 -12.00 8.94
CA LEU A 108 9.46 -12.65 9.91
C LEU A 108 8.65 -13.55 10.84
N TYR A 109 9.19 -14.74 11.09
CA TYR A 109 8.55 -15.75 11.93
C TYR A 109 9.55 -16.22 12.96
N LYS A 110 9.22 -16.09 14.24
CA LYS A 110 9.93 -16.72 15.34
C LYS A 110 9.19 -17.97 15.74
N VAL A 111 9.84 -19.13 15.58
CA VAL A 111 9.20 -20.44 15.76
C VAL A 111 10.03 -21.26 16.74
N ALA A 112 9.37 -22.07 17.59
CA ALA A 112 10.08 -23.00 18.48
C ALA A 112 10.96 -23.96 17.67
N ARG A 113 12.20 -24.15 18.12
CA ARG A 113 13.17 -25.00 17.42
C ARG A 113 12.79 -26.46 17.50
N SER A 114 12.71 -27.12 16.37
CA SER A 114 12.54 -28.57 16.26
C SER A 114 13.11 -29.09 14.94
N ARG A 115 13.43 -30.38 14.89
CA ARG A 115 13.90 -31.03 13.65
C ARG A 115 12.90 -30.90 12.50
N ASN A 116 11.61 -30.91 12.81
CA ASN A 116 10.57 -30.76 11.81
C ASN A 116 10.54 -29.36 11.20
N VAL A 117 10.73 -28.32 12.03
CA VAL A 117 10.82 -26.94 11.57
C VAL A 117 12.07 -26.74 10.71
N GLU A 118 13.23 -27.28 11.11
CA GLU A 118 14.47 -27.17 10.32
C GLU A 118 14.32 -27.81 8.93
N ARG A 119 13.63 -28.98 8.85
CA ARG A 119 13.32 -29.62 7.57
C ARG A 119 12.39 -28.77 6.71
N LEU A 120 11.28 -28.30 7.27
CA LEU A 120 10.29 -27.50 6.60
C LEU A 120 10.90 -26.19 6.04
N VAL A 121 11.74 -25.52 6.80
CA VAL A 121 12.46 -24.30 6.38
C VAL A 121 13.29 -24.57 5.12
N ARG A 122 13.98 -25.72 5.06
CA ARG A 122 14.78 -26.12 3.88
C ARG A 122 13.90 -26.46 2.67
N GLU A 123 12.81 -27.20 2.88
CA GLU A 123 11.87 -27.61 1.82
C GLU A 123 11.19 -26.40 1.14
N HIS A 124 10.91 -25.35 1.92
CA HIS A 124 10.21 -24.15 1.42
C HIS A 124 11.13 -22.98 1.00
N ASN A 125 12.47 -23.21 0.95
CA ASN A 125 13.45 -22.19 0.60
C ASN A 125 13.29 -20.89 1.41
N VAL A 126 13.06 -21.05 2.72
CA VAL A 126 12.90 -19.95 3.66
C VAL A 126 14.26 -19.54 4.18
N ARG A 127 14.56 -18.26 4.22
CA ARG A 127 15.82 -17.75 4.72
C ARG A 127 15.85 -17.80 6.24
N ILE A 128 16.90 -18.40 6.80
CA ILE A 128 17.14 -18.39 8.24
C ILE A 128 17.93 -17.12 8.57
N LEU A 129 17.42 -16.35 9.53
CA LEU A 129 18.09 -15.14 10.04
C LEU A 129 18.86 -15.43 11.31
N GLU A 130 18.29 -16.26 12.20
CA GLU A 130 18.87 -16.58 13.51
C GLU A 130 18.49 -17.99 13.93
N ILE A 131 19.42 -18.69 14.59
CA ILE A 131 19.18 -19.98 15.23
C ILE A 131 19.65 -19.87 16.68
N ASP A 132 18.73 -20.06 17.60
CA ASP A 132 18.99 -20.17 19.05
C ASP A 132 18.76 -21.60 19.53
N ALA A 133 19.08 -21.88 20.80
CA ALA A 133 18.82 -23.17 21.41
C ALA A 133 17.32 -23.52 21.44
N GLU A 134 16.44 -22.52 21.62
CA GLU A 134 15.01 -22.69 21.84
C GLU A 134 14.16 -22.29 20.63
N TYR A 135 14.66 -21.44 19.75
CA TYR A 135 13.89 -20.92 18.62
C TYR A 135 14.73 -20.75 17.34
N ILE A 136 14.01 -20.55 16.24
CA ILE A 136 14.57 -20.17 14.95
C ILE A 136 13.80 -18.95 14.45
N VAL A 137 14.51 -17.94 13.95
CA VAL A 137 13.93 -16.82 13.23
C VAL A 137 14.13 -17.00 11.73
N VAL A 138 13.03 -17.01 11.00
CA VAL A 138 13.04 -17.18 9.54
C VAL A 138 12.35 -16.01 8.86
N GLU A 139 12.79 -15.73 7.63
CA GLU A 139 12.26 -14.67 6.76
C GLU A 139 11.68 -15.26 5.49
N LYS A 140 10.56 -14.73 5.06
CA LYS A 140 9.99 -14.99 3.74
C LYS A 140 9.60 -13.68 3.07
N THR A 141 10.14 -13.46 1.89
CA THR A 141 9.72 -12.39 0.99
C THR A 141 8.71 -12.96 -0.02
N GLY A 142 7.65 -12.24 -0.30
CA GLY A 142 6.62 -12.70 -1.23
C GLY A 142 5.37 -11.82 -1.20
N HIS A 143 4.31 -12.28 -1.85
CA HIS A 143 2.99 -11.69 -1.73
C HIS A 143 2.32 -12.05 -0.41
N LYS A 144 1.34 -11.26 0.02
CA LYS A 144 0.57 -11.48 1.26
C LYS A 144 0.03 -12.92 1.40
N ALA A 145 -0.40 -13.51 0.29
CA ALA A 145 -0.89 -14.90 0.29
C ALA A 145 0.22 -15.90 0.59
N GLU A 146 1.42 -15.70 0.05
CA GLU A 146 2.57 -16.60 0.24
C GLU A 146 3.12 -16.51 1.67
N THR A 147 3.22 -15.28 2.21
CA THR A 147 3.66 -15.07 3.59
C THR A 147 2.63 -15.59 4.59
N GLN A 148 1.33 -15.47 4.28
CA GLN A 148 0.26 -16.06 5.09
C GLN A 148 0.26 -17.60 5.04
N ALA A 149 0.44 -18.19 3.86
CA ALA A 149 0.52 -19.64 3.71
C ALA A 149 1.66 -20.25 4.53
N LEU A 150 2.83 -19.59 4.57
CA LEU A 150 3.94 -20.02 5.41
C LEU A 150 3.60 -19.89 6.91
N PHE A 151 2.91 -18.82 7.31
CA PHE A 151 2.44 -18.67 8.71
C PHE A 151 1.54 -19.83 9.11
N ASP A 152 0.56 -20.16 8.27
CA ASP A 152 -0.40 -21.24 8.55
C ASP A 152 0.29 -22.60 8.61
N LEU A 153 1.32 -22.80 7.79
CA LEU A 153 2.16 -24.01 7.80
C LEU A 153 3.02 -24.12 9.06
N LEU A 154 3.54 -23.00 9.57
CA LEU A 154 4.41 -22.95 10.78
C LEU A 154 3.58 -22.97 12.08
N LYS A 155 2.32 -22.54 12.04
CA LYS A 155 1.45 -22.40 13.22
C LYS A 155 1.40 -23.65 14.12
N PRO A 156 1.28 -24.90 13.60
CA PRO A 156 1.28 -26.13 14.42
C PRO A 156 2.59 -26.38 15.18
N TYR A 157 3.67 -25.75 14.77
CA TYR A 157 5.02 -25.92 15.36
C TYR A 157 5.38 -24.87 16.41
N GLY A 158 4.40 -24.05 16.84
CA GLY A 158 4.60 -23.08 17.91
C GLY A 158 5.24 -21.78 17.43
N VAL A 159 4.52 -21.04 16.57
CA VAL A 159 4.90 -19.67 16.22
C VAL A 159 4.78 -18.79 17.45
N GLN A 160 5.90 -18.27 17.92
CA GLN A 160 5.99 -17.39 19.09
C GLN A 160 5.74 -15.92 18.71
N GLN A 161 6.26 -15.50 17.56
CA GLN A 161 6.08 -14.15 17.03
C GLN A 161 5.95 -14.19 15.49
N PHE A 162 5.14 -13.32 14.97
CA PHE A 162 4.96 -13.09 13.55
C PHE A 162 4.83 -11.60 13.29
N VAL A 163 5.61 -11.10 12.33
CA VAL A 163 5.52 -9.71 11.88
C VAL A 163 5.64 -9.65 10.36
N ARG A 164 4.91 -8.73 9.76
CA ARG A 164 4.93 -8.48 8.32
C ARG A 164 5.22 -7.02 8.08
N SER A 165 6.07 -6.72 7.11
CA SER A 165 6.27 -5.36 6.64
C SER A 165 5.02 -4.85 5.91
N GLY A 166 4.96 -3.57 5.66
CA GLY A 166 4.07 -3.06 4.63
C GLY A 166 4.54 -3.48 3.23
N THR A 167 3.65 -3.34 2.25
CA THR A 167 3.94 -3.63 0.85
C THR A 167 4.89 -2.58 0.28
N VAL A 168 5.96 -3.01 -0.37
CA VAL A 168 6.77 -2.19 -1.27
C VAL A 168 6.35 -2.47 -2.71
N ALA A 169 6.28 -1.43 -3.55
CA ALA A 169 5.83 -1.58 -4.93
C ALA A 169 6.61 -0.66 -5.89
N ILE A 170 6.84 -1.18 -7.09
CA ILE A 170 7.35 -0.42 -8.23
C ILE A 170 6.44 -0.64 -9.43
N SER A 171 6.26 0.41 -10.26
CA SER A 171 5.46 0.30 -11.47
C SER A 171 6.16 -0.59 -12.51
N LYS A 172 5.38 -1.29 -13.32
CA LYS A 172 5.89 -2.05 -14.48
C LYS A 172 6.25 -1.16 -15.68
N SER A 173 6.01 0.15 -15.56
CA SER A 173 6.39 1.12 -16.58
C SER A 173 7.93 1.17 -16.72
N ARG A 174 8.42 1.52 -17.94
CA ARG A 174 9.86 1.54 -18.24
C ARG A 174 10.63 2.62 -17.49
N GLN A 175 9.99 3.70 -17.10
CA GLN A 175 10.60 4.81 -16.36
C GLN A 175 9.85 5.06 -15.06
N GLU A 176 10.57 5.59 -14.06
CA GLU A 176 9.93 6.10 -12.85
C GLU A 176 9.13 7.36 -13.24
N LEU A 177 7.81 7.29 -13.08
CA LEU A 177 6.90 8.35 -13.51
C LEU A 177 7.18 9.70 -12.82
N LEU A 178 7.83 9.69 -11.65
CA LEU A 178 8.25 10.91 -10.98
C LEU A 178 9.36 11.62 -11.76
N THR A 179 10.37 10.90 -12.25
CA THR A 179 11.46 11.46 -13.05
C THR A 179 10.91 12.12 -14.31
N GLU A 180 10.03 11.42 -15.02
CA GLU A 180 9.34 11.97 -16.20
C GLU A 180 8.52 13.23 -15.88
N TYR A 181 7.83 13.23 -14.74
CA TYR A 181 7.07 14.39 -14.26
C TYR A 181 7.99 15.58 -13.96
N LEU A 182 9.11 15.37 -13.26
CA LEU A 182 10.07 16.43 -12.92
C LEU A 182 10.75 17.00 -14.15
N GLU A 183 11.08 16.19 -15.14
CA GLU A 183 11.61 16.63 -16.42
C GLU A 183 10.60 17.54 -17.14
N LYS A 184 9.34 17.14 -17.24
CA LYS A 184 8.26 17.95 -17.84
C LYS A 184 8.08 19.29 -17.14
N VAL A 185 8.11 19.32 -15.79
CA VAL A 185 7.99 20.56 -15.01
C VAL A 185 9.23 21.42 -15.21
N GLY A 186 10.43 20.83 -15.20
CA GLY A 186 11.69 21.56 -15.43
C GLY A 186 11.75 22.20 -16.83
N HIS A 187 11.28 21.50 -17.86
CA HIS A 187 11.17 22.07 -19.22
C HIS A 187 10.15 23.21 -19.28
N ALA A 188 8.98 23.07 -18.63
CA ALA A 188 7.97 24.11 -18.61
C ALA A 188 8.45 25.41 -17.92
N HIS A 189 9.28 25.30 -16.89
CA HIS A 189 9.89 26.47 -16.25
C HIS A 189 10.93 27.14 -17.13
N ARG A 190 11.76 26.42 -17.86
CA ARG A 190 12.76 26.98 -18.79
C ARG A 190 12.11 27.72 -19.94
N THR A 191 11.04 27.18 -20.53
CA THR A 191 10.31 27.79 -21.64
C THR A 191 9.64 29.11 -21.24
N LYS A 192 9.17 29.24 -19.99
CA LYS A 192 8.59 30.50 -19.49
C LYS A 192 9.63 31.60 -19.27
N GLN A 193 10.86 31.25 -18.90
CA GLN A 193 11.93 32.22 -18.72
C GLN A 193 12.49 32.77 -20.06
N THR A 194 12.43 31.99 -21.15
CA THR A 194 12.91 32.43 -22.47
C THR A 194 11.94 33.36 -23.19
N HIS A 195 10.69 33.50 -22.73
CA HIS A 195 9.69 34.41 -23.31
C HIS A 195 9.55 35.74 -22.57
N ILE A 196 10.40 36.01 -21.57
CA ILE A 196 10.40 37.26 -20.75
C ILE A 196 11.69 38.05 -20.97
N SER A 197 12.53 37.67 -21.93
CA SER A 197 13.76 38.39 -22.30
C SER A 197 13.61 39.11 -23.63
#